data_43e00a90ff89b66c1a318cb0f245ad52
#
_entry.id   43e00a90ff89b66c1a318cb0f245ad52
#
_cell.length_a   1.000
_cell.length_b   1.000
_cell.length_c   1.000
_cell.angle_alpha   90.00
_cell.angle_beta   90.00
_cell.angle_gamma   90.00
#
_symmetry.space_group_name_H-M   'P 1'
#
loop_
_entity.id
_entity.type
_entity.pdbx_description
1 polymer ?
#
loop_
_entity_poly.entity_id
_entity_poly.type
_entity_poly.pdbx_seq_one_letter_code
_entity_poly.pdbx_strand_id
1 'polypeptide(L)'
;MGLEEQLPSGIALTSVEKVLGLARKHSQWPVTMGLACCAIEMMAAGTPRFDMSRFGLEVFRASPRHSDVMIVSGRVSQKMAPIIRRVYDSMPEPKWVISMGACASSGGMFNNYAIVQGCDHIVPVDVYLPGCPPRPEALIHAILTLREQIEKEPLGADRREIARKAEQAALAATPTHQMKGLLA
;
A
#
# COMPACT_ATOMS: atom_id res chain seq x y z
N MET A 1 -2.29 23.52 21.69
CA MET A 1 -1.54 23.37 22.96
C MET A 1 -2.12 22.17 23.67
N GLY A 2 -1.37 21.07 23.71
CA GLY A 2 -1.82 19.82 24.34
C GLY A 2 -1.66 19.89 25.86
N LEU A 3 -2.41 19.08 26.57
CA LEU A 3 -2.30 18.90 28.04
C LEU A 3 -0.87 18.60 28.50
N GLU A 4 0.00 18.16 27.60
CA GLU A 4 1.43 17.84 27.85
C GLU A 4 2.28 19.06 28.22
N GLU A 5 1.93 20.27 27.74
CA GLU A 5 2.67 21.51 28.05
C GLU A 5 2.35 22.08 29.46
N GLN A 6 1.28 21.60 30.09
CA GLN A 6 0.83 22.11 31.40
C GLN A 6 1.24 21.21 32.57
N LEU A 7 1.90 20.08 32.34
CA LEU A 7 2.27 19.12 33.39
C LEU A 7 3.75 19.24 33.77
N PRO A 8 4.08 19.09 35.07
CA PRO A 8 5.46 19.19 35.52
C PRO A 8 6.34 18.12 34.86
N SER A 9 7.56 18.53 34.53
CA SER A 9 8.59 17.69 33.90
C SER A 9 8.78 16.40 34.67
N GLY A 10 8.36 15.28 34.08
CA GLY A 10 8.47 13.93 34.64
C GLY A 10 7.23 13.05 34.44
N ILE A 11 6.09 13.63 34.03
CA ILE A 11 4.89 12.86 33.70
C ILE A 11 4.75 12.83 32.17
N ALA A 12 5.16 11.71 31.54
CA ALA A 12 4.96 11.50 30.11
C ALA A 12 3.50 11.07 29.87
N LEU A 13 2.62 12.04 29.66
CA LEU A 13 1.28 11.78 29.14
C LEU A 13 1.36 11.65 27.62
N THR A 14 1.35 10.42 27.14
CA THR A 14 1.23 10.15 25.71
C THR A 14 -0.23 10.28 25.30
N SER A 15 -0.52 11.12 24.32
CA SER A 15 -1.88 11.25 23.79
C SER A 15 -2.35 9.91 23.17
N VAL A 16 -3.64 9.62 23.24
CA VAL A 16 -4.25 8.42 22.62
C VAL A 16 -3.91 8.33 21.13
N GLU A 17 -3.83 9.47 20.45
CA GLU A 17 -3.39 9.56 19.05
C GLU A 17 -2.01 8.97 18.82
N LYS A 18 -1.04 9.35 19.65
CA LYS A 18 0.34 8.83 19.54
C LYS A 18 0.41 7.33 19.77
N VAL A 19 -0.34 6.82 20.77
CA VAL A 19 -0.39 5.38 21.08
C VAL A 19 -1.02 4.60 19.92
N LEU A 20 -2.13 5.07 19.38
CA LEU A 20 -2.79 4.41 18.24
C LEU A 20 -1.98 4.53 16.94
N GLY A 21 -1.32 5.67 16.70
CA GLY A 21 -0.40 5.84 15.58
C GLY A 21 0.78 4.87 15.67
N LEU A 22 1.36 4.71 16.86
CA LEU A 22 2.43 3.76 17.12
C LEU A 22 1.95 2.31 16.91
N ALA A 23 0.76 1.96 17.38
CA ALA A 23 0.19 0.63 17.19
C ALA A 23 -0.03 0.32 15.70
N ARG A 24 -0.61 1.23 14.94
CA ARG A 24 -0.79 1.09 13.48
C ARG A 24 0.53 0.98 12.72
N LYS A 25 1.53 1.75 13.13
CA LYS A 25 2.87 1.73 12.55
C LYS A 25 3.56 0.37 12.70
N HIS A 26 3.36 -0.30 13.82
CA HIS A 26 4.07 -1.56 14.15
C HIS A 26 3.26 -2.84 13.88
N SER A 27 1.99 -2.72 13.51
CA SER A 27 1.13 -3.87 13.20
C SER A 27 0.50 -3.67 11.83
N GLN A 28 1.25 -4.03 10.79
CA GLN A 28 0.80 -3.95 9.40
C GLN A 28 0.79 -5.37 8.81
N TRP A 29 -0.38 -5.83 8.42
CA TRP A 29 -0.54 -7.16 7.86
C TRP A 29 -0.80 -7.10 6.37
N PRO A 30 0.16 -7.53 5.53
CA PRO A 30 0.00 -7.48 4.10
C PRO A 30 -0.95 -8.58 3.59
N VAL A 31 -1.79 -8.24 2.61
CA VAL A 31 -2.54 -9.22 1.84
C VAL A 31 -1.64 -9.88 0.80
N THR A 32 -1.81 -11.18 0.61
CA THR A 32 -1.06 -11.96 -0.37
C THR A 32 -1.55 -11.63 -1.80
N MET A 33 -0.87 -10.72 -2.49
CA MET A 33 -1.20 -10.31 -3.86
C MET A 33 0.04 -10.34 -4.76
N GLY A 34 0.56 -11.53 -5.00
CA GLY A 34 1.65 -11.77 -5.93
C GLY A 34 1.14 -12.03 -7.35
N LEU A 35 1.46 -11.16 -8.32
CA LEU A 35 0.92 -11.23 -9.67
C LEU A 35 1.96 -11.65 -10.73
N ALA A 36 3.24 -11.35 -10.50
CA ALA A 36 4.31 -11.64 -11.45
C ALA A 36 5.67 -11.77 -10.73
N CYS A 37 6.77 -11.56 -11.45
CA CYS A 37 8.15 -11.72 -10.96
C CYS A 37 8.47 -10.91 -9.69
N CYS A 38 7.88 -9.75 -9.47
CA CYS A 38 8.05 -8.98 -8.24
C CYS A 38 7.57 -9.73 -6.99
N ALA A 39 6.65 -10.68 -7.13
CA ALA A 39 6.22 -11.52 -6.03
C ALA A 39 7.35 -12.41 -5.48
N ILE A 40 8.31 -12.79 -6.31
CA ILE A 40 9.49 -13.58 -5.89
C ILE A 40 10.36 -12.73 -4.95
N GLU A 41 10.59 -11.47 -5.31
CA GLU A 41 11.34 -10.54 -4.46
C GLU A 41 10.57 -10.19 -3.16
N MET A 42 9.24 -10.11 -3.24
CA MET A 42 8.39 -9.95 -2.06
C MET A 42 8.52 -11.15 -1.12
N MET A 43 8.54 -12.38 -1.64
CA MET A 43 8.80 -13.59 -0.85
C MET A 43 10.23 -13.60 -0.29
N ALA A 44 11.22 -13.18 -1.09
CA ALA A 44 12.60 -13.08 -0.65
C ALA A 44 12.77 -12.10 0.52
N ALA A 45 11.99 -11.01 0.56
CA ALA A 45 11.99 -10.05 1.67
C ALA A 45 11.48 -10.67 2.99
N GLY A 46 10.67 -11.73 2.93
CA GLY A 46 10.23 -12.51 4.09
C GLY A 46 11.20 -13.62 4.52
N THR A 47 12.34 -13.78 3.83
CA THR A 47 13.33 -14.81 4.19
C THR A 47 14.24 -14.34 5.35
N PRO A 48 14.93 -15.27 6.04
CA PRO A 48 15.77 -14.94 7.20
C PRO A 48 16.86 -13.89 6.93
N ARG A 49 17.30 -13.74 5.68
CA ARG A 49 18.30 -12.73 5.30
C ARG A 49 17.81 -11.30 5.43
N PHE A 50 16.54 -11.05 5.08
CA PHE A 50 15.95 -9.71 5.04
C PHE A 50 14.93 -9.50 6.15
N ASP A 51 14.16 -10.51 6.46
CA ASP A 51 13.22 -10.65 7.57
C ASP A 51 12.35 -9.42 7.86
N MET A 52 11.24 -9.32 7.13
CA MET A 52 10.24 -8.26 7.33
C MET A 52 9.52 -8.36 8.68
N SER A 53 9.62 -9.49 9.39
CA SER A 53 8.99 -9.69 10.71
C SER A 53 9.47 -8.67 11.74
N ARG A 54 10.73 -8.22 11.65
CA ARG A 54 11.28 -7.17 12.51
C ARG A 54 10.52 -5.84 12.41
N PHE A 55 9.79 -5.66 11.30
CA PHE A 55 9.00 -4.46 11.05
C PHE A 55 7.50 -4.67 11.28
N GLY A 56 7.08 -5.81 11.82
CA GLY A 56 5.68 -6.10 12.09
C GLY A 56 4.85 -6.54 10.87
N LEU A 57 5.53 -6.99 9.79
CA LEU A 57 4.92 -7.49 8.55
C LEU A 57 5.10 -9.00 8.37
N GLU A 58 5.21 -9.76 9.46
CA GLU A 58 5.46 -11.20 9.40
C GLU A 58 4.29 -11.96 8.76
N VAL A 59 3.07 -11.54 9.05
CA VAL A 59 1.89 -12.33 8.76
C VAL A 59 1.26 -11.91 7.44
N PHE A 60 1.62 -12.63 6.36
CA PHE A 60 0.88 -12.53 5.11
C PHE A 60 -0.50 -13.17 5.24
N ARG A 61 -1.54 -12.38 5.08
CA ARG A 61 -2.92 -12.84 5.18
C ARG A 61 -3.48 -13.20 3.80
N ALA A 62 -4.05 -14.39 3.68
CA ALA A 62 -4.79 -14.80 2.49
C ALA A 62 -6.17 -14.13 2.43
N SER A 63 -6.75 -13.79 3.60
CA SER A 63 -8.02 -13.09 3.69
C SER A 63 -7.83 -11.58 3.70
N PRO A 64 -8.38 -10.84 2.73
CA PRO A 64 -8.26 -9.38 2.68
C PRO A 64 -8.93 -8.69 3.87
N ARG A 65 -9.92 -9.33 4.51
CA ARG A 65 -10.60 -8.77 5.69
C ARG A 65 -9.73 -8.69 6.96
N HIS A 66 -8.59 -9.37 6.96
CA HIS A 66 -7.62 -9.38 8.06
C HIS A 66 -6.30 -8.68 7.68
N SER A 67 -6.31 -7.90 6.61
CA SER A 67 -5.11 -7.25 6.08
C SER A 67 -5.30 -5.75 6.01
N ASP A 68 -4.24 -5.02 6.34
CA ASP A 68 -4.22 -3.56 6.37
C ASP A 68 -3.45 -2.97 5.19
N VAL A 69 -2.50 -3.73 4.63
CA VAL A 69 -1.63 -3.29 3.54
C VAL A 69 -1.80 -4.21 2.33
N MET A 70 -1.98 -3.62 1.15
CA MET A 70 -1.95 -4.32 -0.13
C MET A 70 -0.64 -4.03 -0.84
N ILE A 71 0.12 -5.08 -1.19
CA ILE A 71 1.32 -4.96 -2.01
C ILE A 71 1.01 -5.52 -3.39
N VAL A 72 0.82 -4.65 -4.38
CA VAL A 72 0.57 -5.05 -5.76
C VAL A 72 1.91 -5.38 -6.42
N SER A 73 2.27 -6.67 -6.44
CA SER A 73 3.60 -7.14 -6.85
C SER A 73 3.60 -7.65 -8.29
N GLY A 74 3.87 -6.77 -9.24
CA GLY A 74 4.06 -7.14 -10.64
C GLY A 74 3.02 -6.57 -11.59
N ARG A 75 2.95 -7.13 -12.80
CA ARG A 75 2.04 -6.66 -13.86
C ARG A 75 0.59 -7.01 -13.56
N VAL A 76 -0.28 -6.05 -13.78
CA VAL A 76 -1.73 -6.21 -13.64
C VAL A 76 -2.35 -6.43 -15.02
N SER A 77 -2.96 -7.60 -15.24
CA SER A 77 -3.72 -7.84 -16.47
C SER A 77 -5.12 -7.24 -16.36
N GLN A 78 -5.71 -6.90 -17.52
CA GLN A 78 -7.08 -6.39 -17.61
C GLN A 78 -8.10 -7.33 -16.92
N LYS A 79 -7.90 -8.65 -17.02
CA LYS A 79 -8.75 -9.64 -16.36
C LYS A 79 -8.59 -9.66 -14.84
N MET A 80 -7.42 -9.30 -14.33
CA MET A 80 -7.15 -9.22 -12.87
C MET A 80 -7.58 -7.90 -12.25
N ALA A 81 -7.69 -6.84 -13.02
CA ALA A 81 -8.05 -5.52 -12.53
C ALA A 81 -9.33 -5.51 -11.65
N PRO A 82 -10.47 -6.08 -12.09
CA PRO A 82 -11.68 -6.12 -11.27
C PRO A 82 -11.51 -6.99 -10.01
N ILE A 83 -10.65 -8.00 -10.04
CA ILE A 83 -10.38 -8.85 -8.87
C ILE A 83 -9.58 -8.05 -7.83
N ILE A 84 -8.54 -7.33 -8.25
CA ILE A 84 -7.75 -6.47 -7.37
C ILE A 84 -8.64 -5.42 -6.70
N ARG A 85 -9.55 -4.80 -7.46
CA ARG A 85 -10.51 -3.84 -6.92
C ARG A 85 -11.41 -4.47 -5.85
N ARG A 86 -11.98 -5.66 -6.11
CA ARG A 86 -12.81 -6.38 -5.13
C ARG A 86 -12.03 -6.75 -3.87
N VAL A 87 -10.76 -7.16 -4.00
CA VAL A 87 -9.90 -7.46 -2.86
C VAL A 87 -9.65 -6.20 -2.05
N TYR A 88 -9.33 -5.08 -2.71
CA TYR A 88 -9.14 -3.78 -2.05
C TYR A 88 -10.41 -3.33 -1.31
N ASP A 89 -11.57 -3.42 -1.93
CA ASP A 89 -12.84 -3.02 -1.32
C ASP A 89 -13.23 -3.92 -0.13
N SER A 90 -12.73 -5.16 -0.10
CA SER A 90 -12.95 -6.11 0.99
C SER A 90 -12.04 -5.89 2.19
N MET A 91 -10.99 -5.06 2.06
CA MET A 91 -10.09 -4.72 3.17
C MET A 91 -10.75 -3.72 4.12
N PRO A 92 -10.54 -3.87 5.45
CA PRO A 92 -11.04 -2.92 6.43
C PRO A 92 -10.30 -1.57 6.32
N GLU A 93 -10.89 -0.52 6.85
CA GLU A 93 -10.23 0.78 7.04
C GLU A 93 -9.56 0.84 8.43
N PRO A 94 -8.40 1.46 8.55
CA PRO A 94 -7.57 2.09 7.51
C PRO A 94 -6.77 1.08 6.69
N LYS A 95 -6.57 1.34 5.40
CA LYS A 95 -5.84 0.49 4.47
C LYS A 95 -4.89 1.29 3.59
N TRP A 96 -3.79 0.67 3.18
CA TRP A 96 -2.73 1.29 2.38
C TRP A 96 -2.33 0.39 1.22
N VAL A 97 -1.82 1.00 0.16
CA VAL A 97 -1.41 0.30 -1.06
C VAL A 97 0.02 0.66 -1.44
N ILE A 98 0.85 -0.36 -1.63
CA ILE A 98 2.20 -0.24 -2.20
C ILE A 98 2.19 -0.80 -3.62
N SER A 99 2.55 0.01 -4.59
CA SER A 99 2.77 -0.41 -5.98
C SER A 99 4.21 -0.89 -6.13
N MET A 100 4.42 -2.20 -6.24
CA MET A 100 5.75 -2.80 -6.31
C MET A 100 6.16 -3.12 -7.75
N GLY A 101 7.19 -2.42 -8.20
CA GLY A 101 7.83 -2.60 -9.49
C GLY A 101 7.27 -1.73 -10.61
N ALA A 102 8.02 -1.62 -11.69
CA ALA A 102 7.68 -0.78 -12.82
C ALA A 102 6.36 -1.20 -13.50
N CYS A 103 6.06 -2.50 -13.51
CA CYS A 103 4.82 -3.01 -14.12
C CYS A 103 3.58 -2.57 -13.36
N ALA A 104 3.60 -2.59 -12.02
CA ALA A 104 2.50 -2.13 -11.21
C ALA A 104 2.37 -0.60 -11.27
N SER A 105 3.49 0.13 -11.36
CA SER A 105 3.51 1.59 -11.32
C SER A 105 3.13 2.25 -12.64
N SER A 106 3.48 1.65 -13.78
CA SER A 106 3.30 2.28 -15.10
C SER A 106 3.09 1.30 -16.26
N GLY A 107 2.86 0.01 -15.97
CA GLY A 107 2.84 -1.04 -16.98
C GLY A 107 4.22 -1.54 -17.41
N GLY A 108 5.30 -0.80 -17.09
CA GLY A 108 6.68 -1.17 -17.39
C GLY A 108 6.93 -1.38 -18.87
N MET A 109 7.58 -2.49 -19.22
CA MET A 109 7.86 -2.85 -20.63
C MET A 109 6.63 -3.41 -21.38
N PHE A 110 5.52 -3.65 -20.70
CA PHE A 110 4.32 -4.30 -21.26
C PHE A 110 3.29 -3.27 -21.72
N ASN A 111 3.62 -2.47 -22.72
CA ASN A 111 2.68 -1.52 -23.30
C ASN A 111 1.79 -2.21 -24.34
N ASN A 112 0.78 -2.96 -23.87
CA ASN A 112 -0.19 -3.65 -24.71
C ASN A 112 -1.61 -3.57 -24.12
N TYR A 113 -2.60 -3.94 -24.91
CA TYR A 113 -4.02 -3.89 -24.52
C TYR A 113 -4.40 -4.88 -23.40
N ALA A 114 -3.58 -5.88 -23.10
CA ALA A 114 -3.88 -6.90 -22.10
C ALA A 114 -3.42 -6.50 -20.69
N ILE A 115 -2.55 -5.50 -20.57
CA ILE A 115 -1.94 -5.06 -19.31
C ILE A 115 -2.41 -3.63 -18.98
N VAL A 116 -2.77 -3.44 -17.72
CA VAL A 116 -3.12 -2.12 -17.18
C VAL A 116 -1.85 -1.29 -17.00
N GLN A 117 -1.88 -0.05 -17.49
CA GLN A 117 -0.71 0.84 -17.47
C GLN A 117 -0.65 1.64 -16.16
N GLY A 118 -0.52 0.92 -15.03
CA GLY A 118 -0.47 1.45 -13.68
C GLY A 118 -1.64 0.96 -12.82
N CYS A 119 -1.36 0.46 -11.63
CA CYS A 119 -2.39 -0.02 -10.70
C CYS A 119 -3.18 1.12 -10.03
N ASP A 120 -2.67 2.36 -10.10
CA ASP A 120 -3.32 3.57 -9.66
C ASP A 120 -4.64 3.87 -10.39
N HIS A 121 -4.82 3.29 -11.59
CA HIS A 121 -6.11 3.32 -12.30
C HIS A 121 -7.18 2.41 -11.69
N ILE A 122 -6.79 1.51 -10.81
CA ILE A 122 -7.69 0.51 -10.21
C ILE A 122 -7.89 0.79 -8.72
N VAL A 123 -6.79 1.06 -8.00
CA VAL A 123 -6.76 1.32 -6.56
C VAL A 123 -5.87 2.52 -6.24
N PRO A 124 -6.19 3.32 -5.23
CA PRO A 124 -5.32 4.41 -4.82
C PRO A 124 -4.00 3.88 -4.29
N VAL A 125 -2.88 4.46 -4.73
CA VAL A 125 -1.52 4.04 -4.35
C VAL A 125 -0.93 5.07 -3.39
N ASP A 126 -0.42 4.59 -2.25
CA ASP A 126 0.24 5.44 -1.24
C ASP A 126 1.74 5.52 -1.48
N VAL A 127 2.37 4.40 -1.86
CA VAL A 127 3.82 4.34 -2.09
C VAL A 127 4.13 3.61 -3.40
N TYR A 128 4.97 4.22 -4.23
CA TYR A 128 5.50 3.61 -5.44
C TYR A 128 6.92 3.10 -5.21
N LEU A 129 7.17 1.85 -5.56
CA LEU A 129 8.47 1.21 -5.47
C LEU A 129 9.00 0.89 -6.88
N PRO A 130 9.95 1.67 -7.40
CA PRO A 130 10.53 1.43 -8.72
C PRO A 130 11.48 0.22 -8.72
N GLY A 131 11.60 -0.43 -9.87
CA GLY A 131 12.49 -1.55 -10.11
C GLY A 131 11.86 -2.61 -11.03
N CYS A 132 12.68 -3.48 -11.61
CA CYS A 132 12.17 -4.55 -12.48
C CYS A 132 13.04 -5.83 -12.37
N PRO A 133 12.83 -6.65 -11.32
CA PRO A 133 12.13 -6.38 -10.07
C PRO A 133 12.95 -5.48 -9.12
N PRO A 134 12.30 -4.79 -8.18
CA PRO A 134 13.01 -4.10 -7.11
C PRO A 134 13.63 -5.10 -6.15
N ARG A 135 14.77 -4.76 -5.58
CA ARG A 135 15.44 -5.60 -4.58
C ARG A 135 14.63 -5.68 -3.27
N PRO A 136 14.78 -6.75 -2.48
CA PRO A 136 14.11 -6.88 -1.18
C PRO A 136 14.36 -5.70 -0.23
N GLU A 137 15.58 -5.15 -0.22
CA GLU A 137 15.93 -3.97 0.59
C GLU A 137 15.12 -2.73 0.19
N ALA A 138 14.86 -2.58 -1.11
CA ALA A 138 14.04 -1.49 -1.61
C ALA A 138 12.57 -1.62 -1.15
N LEU A 139 12.05 -2.86 -1.07
CA LEU A 139 10.72 -3.11 -0.50
C LEU A 139 10.68 -2.76 0.99
N ILE A 140 11.70 -3.13 1.75
CA ILE A 140 11.81 -2.75 3.16
C ILE A 140 11.83 -1.22 3.30
N HIS A 141 12.56 -0.52 2.45
CA HIS A 141 12.59 0.95 2.44
C HIS A 141 11.20 1.54 2.14
N ALA A 142 10.46 0.99 1.16
CA ALA A 142 9.10 1.43 0.86
C ALA A 142 8.15 1.22 2.05
N ILE A 143 8.29 0.11 2.77
CA ILE A 143 7.56 -0.17 4.00
C ILE A 143 7.89 0.86 5.09
N LEU A 144 9.16 1.19 5.26
CA LEU A 144 9.58 2.22 6.24
C LEU A 144 9.00 3.59 5.87
N THR A 145 9.00 3.95 4.59
CA THR A 145 8.38 5.18 4.08
C THR A 145 6.87 5.20 4.37
N LEU A 146 6.18 4.09 4.13
CA LEU A 146 4.75 3.96 4.46
C LEU A 146 4.50 4.15 5.97
N ARG A 147 5.35 3.57 6.82
CA ARG A 147 5.26 3.71 8.28
C ARG A 147 5.40 5.17 8.74
N GLU A 148 6.28 5.93 8.12
CA GLU A 148 6.43 7.37 8.41
C GLU A 148 5.19 8.16 7.97
N GLN A 149 4.55 7.78 6.87
CA GLN A 149 3.29 8.38 6.42
C GLN A 149 2.17 8.09 7.42
N ILE A 150 2.04 6.84 7.86
CA ILE A 150 1.03 6.41 8.85
C ILE A 150 1.18 7.16 10.17
N GLU A 151 2.41 7.38 10.62
CA GLU A 151 2.68 8.12 11.86
C GLU A 151 2.25 9.58 11.80
N LYS A 152 2.36 10.19 10.60
CA LYS A 152 1.97 11.59 10.36
C LYS A 152 0.48 11.77 10.10
N GLU A 153 -0.25 10.69 9.80
CA GLU A 153 -1.68 10.76 9.54
C GLU A 153 -2.48 10.94 10.84
N PRO A 154 -3.32 11.98 10.93
CA PRO A 154 -4.22 12.14 12.07
C PRO A 154 -5.25 11.00 12.11
N LEU A 155 -5.63 10.56 13.31
CA LEU A 155 -6.60 9.47 13.53
C LEU A 155 -7.98 9.73 12.92
N GLY A 156 -8.35 11.01 12.76
CA GLY A 156 -9.61 11.44 12.16
C GLY A 156 -9.57 11.64 10.65
N ALA A 157 -8.44 11.38 9.99
CA ALA A 157 -8.36 11.50 8.54
C ALA A 157 -9.31 10.49 7.89
N ASP A 158 -10.25 10.98 7.07
CA ASP A 158 -11.08 10.12 6.25
C ASP A 158 -10.27 9.57 5.07
N ARG A 159 -9.65 8.42 5.30
CA ARG A 159 -8.86 7.70 4.29
C ARG A 159 -9.67 7.43 3.02
N ARG A 160 -10.99 7.26 3.13
CA ARG A 160 -11.86 7.06 1.96
C ARG A 160 -11.93 8.30 1.09
N GLU A 161 -11.92 9.49 1.69
CA GLU A 161 -11.87 10.73 0.93
C GLU A 161 -10.50 10.94 0.27
N ILE A 162 -9.42 10.67 0.99
CA ILE A 162 -8.06 10.75 0.46
C ILE A 162 -7.91 9.76 -0.71
N ALA A 163 -8.34 8.52 -0.52
CA ALA A 163 -8.33 7.50 -1.54
C ALA A 163 -9.15 7.89 -2.78
N ARG A 164 -10.38 8.41 -2.60
CA ARG A 164 -11.21 8.90 -3.72
C ARG A 164 -10.58 10.06 -4.48
N LYS A 165 -9.94 11.00 -3.77
CA LYS A 165 -9.23 12.12 -4.42
C LYS A 165 -8.03 11.63 -5.23
N ALA A 166 -7.25 10.68 -4.69
CA ALA A 166 -6.12 10.07 -5.41
C ALA A 166 -6.60 9.30 -6.64
N GLU A 167 -7.66 8.51 -6.52
CA GLU A 167 -8.28 7.79 -7.63
C GLU A 167 -8.79 8.75 -8.72
N GLN A 168 -9.50 9.80 -8.36
CA GLN A 168 -9.97 10.82 -9.30
C GLN A 168 -8.82 11.54 -10.01
N ALA A 169 -7.73 11.83 -9.29
CA ALA A 169 -6.54 12.44 -9.87
C ALA A 169 -5.85 11.51 -10.87
N ALA A 170 -5.72 10.22 -10.53
CA ALA A 170 -5.17 9.19 -11.41
C ALA A 170 -6.04 9.01 -12.66
N LEU A 171 -7.37 8.97 -12.49
CA LEU A 171 -8.33 8.87 -13.58
C LEU A 171 -8.28 10.10 -14.52
N ALA A 172 -8.10 11.29 -13.97
CA ALA A 172 -7.99 12.53 -14.76
C ALA A 172 -6.65 12.62 -15.53
N ALA A 173 -5.60 11.98 -15.05
CA ALA A 173 -4.27 11.97 -15.68
C ALA A 173 -4.17 10.99 -16.88
N THR A 174 -5.14 10.08 -17.06
CA THR A 174 -5.10 9.07 -18.12
C THR A 174 -5.84 9.47 -19.38
N PRO A 175 -5.31 9.15 -20.58
CA PRO A 175 -6.03 9.33 -21.83
C PRO A 175 -7.27 8.41 -21.86
N THR A 176 -8.41 8.99 -22.17
CA THR A 176 -9.79 8.44 -22.09
C THR A 176 -10.03 7.11 -22.80
N HIS A 177 -9.10 6.66 -23.66
CA HIS A 177 -9.25 5.45 -24.47
C HIS A 177 -9.08 4.13 -23.67
N GLN A 178 -8.30 4.14 -22.60
CA GLN A 178 -7.97 2.90 -21.85
C GLN A 178 -8.98 2.55 -20.75
N MET A 179 -9.86 3.46 -20.39
CA MET A 179 -10.66 3.36 -19.17
C MET A 179 -12.10 2.87 -19.33
N LYS A 180 -12.68 2.97 -20.52
CA LYS A 180 -14.10 2.63 -20.73
C LYS A 180 -14.46 1.16 -20.53
N GLY A 181 -13.47 0.26 -20.38
CA GLY A 181 -13.70 -1.18 -20.18
C GLY A 181 -13.32 -1.71 -18.79
N LEU A 182 -12.70 -0.88 -17.93
CA LEU A 182 -12.15 -1.35 -16.65
C LEU A 182 -13.14 -1.27 -15.47
N LEU A 183 -14.14 -0.40 -15.56
CA LEU A 183 -15.10 -0.12 -14.49
C LEU A 183 -16.53 -0.55 -14.83
N ALA A 184 -16.74 -1.17 -15.98
CA ALA A 184 -17.99 -1.83 -16.36
C ALA A 184 -17.90 -3.32 -15.95
#